data_8b68718643dcf028ba28e179309d2efd
#
_entry.id   8b68718643dcf028ba28e179309d2efd
#
_cell.length_a   1.000
_cell.length_b   1.000
_cell.length_c   1.000
_cell.angle_alpha   90.00
_cell.angle_beta   90.00
_cell.angle_gamma   90.00
#
_symmetry.space_group_name_H-M   'P 1'
#
loop_
_entity.id
_entity.type
_entity.pdbx_description
1 polymer ?
#
loop_
_entity_poly.entity_id
_entity_poly.type
_entity_poly.pdbx_seq_one_letter_code
_entity_poly.pdbx_strand_id
1 'polypeptide(L)'
;QKEPKLSIEECLDITSYQLPFSITAYDKEADIEEIFRRINSYGKTLSSHELRQAGSIGSFTKIVRDISETIRKDVSPSDKILLGNMRRISLSNRGLDYGIDLRSVFWYKQSILTENNIRASRDEELIAHLVIAMLMNYDINISSTSLDRAYGLSDDEGENIDTEELIKKYGGSNFIISQFESIFQEIKNTLDVYRYEFRRLLFREQSRYMNNAFQIIFLTFHQLLVKEQLKINNYKELNKALNGLGDKLISPNIEEIRHRAARNRCIDSVAGVIRKHFSKREETDPVLSNGVIKLESLLAASKTENTSYDFKQGIYQMDKENKNVRDKILKTLCSFVNAGRNAVGYVVIGVADNKHMAEQFTKYYNENTIEVNGFYVNGIDAESIKRHSNLDDYRTQMEQFIKASDIQPEYYKTQILKNIDLFSYRDKSIIILKIQSKEDPLKLNGKFYHREGTSTVEISSSEERQLWSLFLK
;
A
#
# COMPACT_ATOMS: atom_id res chain seq x y z
N GLN A 1 33.70 -15.79 0.72
CA GLN A 1 34.52 -14.61 1.02
C GLN A 1 34.31 -14.30 2.50
N LYS A 2 35.41 -14.21 3.26
CA LYS A 2 35.36 -13.76 4.65
C LYS A 2 34.94 -12.29 4.64
N GLU A 3 33.90 -11.95 5.40
CA GLU A 3 33.51 -10.56 5.61
C GLU A 3 34.70 -9.76 6.15
N PRO A 4 34.93 -8.53 5.64
CA PRO A 4 36.00 -7.69 6.18
C PRO A 4 35.71 -7.38 7.65
N LYS A 5 36.67 -7.62 8.50
CA LYS A 5 36.60 -7.30 9.93
C LYS A 5 37.49 -6.09 10.21
N LEU A 6 36.95 -5.18 11.03
CA LEU A 6 37.75 -4.08 11.55
C LEU A 6 38.88 -4.60 12.44
N SER A 7 40.02 -3.94 12.40
CA SER A 7 41.11 -4.17 13.38
C SER A 7 40.66 -3.73 14.78
N ILE A 8 41.36 -4.21 15.81
CA ILE A 8 41.10 -3.78 17.19
C ILE A 8 41.29 -2.26 17.33
N GLU A 9 42.31 -1.72 16.66
CA GLU A 9 42.60 -0.28 16.67
C GLU A 9 41.48 0.54 16.06
N GLU A 10 40.97 0.16 14.88
CA GLU A 10 39.81 0.81 14.27
C GLU A 10 38.52 0.70 15.14
N CYS A 11 38.34 -0.42 15.83
CA CYS A 11 37.25 -0.58 16.78
C CYS A 11 37.40 0.35 17.99
N LEU A 12 38.60 0.52 18.52
CA LEU A 12 38.91 1.43 19.62
C LEU A 12 38.73 2.89 19.21
N ASP A 13 39.17 3.27 18.03
CA ASP A 13 38.98 4.62 17.49
C ASP A 13 37.45 4.98 17.37
N ILE A 14 36.64 4.03 16.89
CA ILE A 14 35.19 4.22 16.80
C ILE A 14 34.55 4.34 18.20
N THR A 15 34.94 3.48 19.14
CA THR A 15 34.36 3.47 20.49
C THR A 15 34.82 4.61 21.38
N SER A 16 35.99 5.17 21.13
CA SER A 16 36.57 6.30 21.86
C SER A 16 36.19 7.66 21.26
N TYR A 17 35.50 7.67 20.07
CA TYR A 17 35.10 8.91 19.44
C TYR A 17 34.09 9.67 20.28
N GLN A 18 34.44 10.91 20.68
CA GLN A 18 33.56 11.77 21.47
C GLN A 18 32.59 12.54 20.56
N LEU A 19 31.30 12.30 20.74
CA LEU A 19 30.25 13.05 20.07
C LEU A 19 29.87 14.25 20.92
N PRO A 20 30.12 15.51 20.48
CA PRO A 20 29.61 16.68 21.17
C PRO A 20 28.10 16.80 20.97
N PHE A 21 27.34 16.93 22.07
CA PHE A 21 25.91 17.17 22.03
C PHE A 21 25.60 18.55 22.60
N SER A 22 24.74 19.32 21.93
CA SER A 22 24.08 20.46 22.49
C SER A 22 22.66 20.10 22.83
N ILE A 23 22.28 20.18 24.10
CA ILE A 23 20.92 19.89 24.56
C ILE A 23 20.26 21.23 24.86
N THR A 24 19.17 21.54 24.18
CA THR A 24 18.37 22.75 24.42
C THR A 24 16.98 22.31 24.89
N ALA A 25 16.54 22.85 26.04
CA ALA A 25 15.18 22.69 26.50
C ALA A 25 14.31 23.78 25.86
N TYR A 26 13.11 23.42 25.40
CA TYR A 26 12.12 24.33 24.83
C TYR A 26 10.71 23.90 25.22
N ASP A 27 9.83 24.90 25.32
CA ASP A 27 8.46 24.69 25.76
C ASP A 27 7.46 24.57 24.59
N LYS A 28 7.89 24.91 23.36
CA LYS A 28 7.04 24.91 22.16
C LYS A 28 7.75 24.32 20.95
N GLU A 29 7.02 23.59 20.15
CA GLU A 29 7.49 22.93 18.92
C GLU A 29 8.06 23.94 17.88
N ALA A 30 7.48 25.14 17.81
CA ALA A 30 7.96 26.24 16.96
C ALA A 30 9.41 26.68 17.28
N ASP A 31 9.86 26.51 18.51
CA ASP A 31 11.22 26.91 18.93
C ASP A 31 12.28 25.95 18.36
N ILE A 32 11.88 24.67 18.08
CA ILE A 32 12.76 23.66 17.47
C ILE A 32 13.13 24.08 16.05
N GLU A 33 12.16 24.53 15.28
CA GLU A 33 12.35 24.92 13.88
C GLU A 33 13.28 26.13 13.79
N GLU A 34 13.13 27.10 14.67
CA GLU A 34 13.99 28.30 14.71
C GLU A 34 15.42 27.94 15.11
N ILE A 35 15.60 27.08 16.13
CA ILE A 35 16.93 26.64 16.57
C ILE A 35 17.60 25.84 15.43
N PHE A 36 16.87 24.93 14.79
CA PHE A 36 17.38 24.16 13.67
C PHE A 36 17.77 25.06 12.49
N ARG A 37 16.97 26.07 12.17
CA ARG A 37 17.26 27.08 11.15
C ARG A 37 18.51 27.89 11.48
N ARG A 38 18.70 28.31 12.74
CA ARG A 38 19.88 29.03 13.19
C ARG A 38 21.15 28.19 13.14
N ILE A 39 21.10 26.93 13.57
CA ILE A 39 22.25 26.00 13.50
C ILE A 39 22.68 25.79 12.03
N ASN A 40 21.72 25.66 11.11
CA ASN A 40 22.00 25.45 9.70
C ASN A 40 22.33 26.74 8.92
N SER A 41 22.14 27.93 9.48
CA SER A 41 22.44 29.20 8.79
C SER A 41 23.94 29.43 8.55
N TYR A 42 24.81 28.79 9.31
CA TYR A 42 26.27 28.86 9.17
C TYR A 42 26.91 27.67 8.47
N GLY A 43 26.10 26.65 8.10
CA GLY A 43 26.54 25.44 7.43
C GLY A 43 26.15 25.39 5.95
N LYS A 44 26.14 24.18 5.38
CA LYS A 44 25.57 23.92 4.06
C LYS A 44 24.05 24.14 4.13
N THR A 45 23.55 25.12 3.38
CA THR A 45 22.12 25.42 3.32
C THR A 45 21.32 24.18 2.90
N LEU A 46 20.36 23.80 3.71
CA LEU A 46 19.41 22.75 3.37
C LEU A 46 18.52 23.17 2.19
N SER A 47 18.16 22.22 1.35
CA SER A 47 17.13 22.44 0.34
C SER A 47 15.77 22.68 1.00
N SER A 48 14.84 23.30 0.26
CA SER A 48 13.47 23.52 0.77
C SER A 48 12.79 22.24 1.20
N HIS A 49 13.10 21.11 0.55
CA HIS A 49 12.50 19.82 0.92
C HIS A 49 13.13 19.23 2.18
N GLU A 50 14.45 19.31 2.33
CA GLU A 50 15.14 18.91 3.57
C GLU A 50 14.61 19.70 4.78
N LEU A 51 14.30 21.02 4.60
CA LEU A 51 13.66 21.82 5.64
C LEU A 51 12.25 21.31 6.00
N ARG A 52 11.44 20.91 4.99
CA ARG A 52 10.12 20.31 5.24
C ARG A 52 10.21 19.00 6.02
N GLN A 53 11.15 18.14 5.63
CA GLN A 53 11.37 16.85 6.29
C GLN A 53 11.82 17.02 7.74
N ALA A 54 12.60 18.03 8.02
CA ALA A 54 13.09 18.34 9.37
C ALA A 54 12.02 19.01 10.26
N GLY A 55 11.13 19.80 9.67
CA GLY A 55 10.07 20.53 10.37
C GLY A 55 8.77 19.74 10.58
N SER A 56 8.68 18.49 10.10
CA SER A 56 7.44 17.69 10.20
C SER A 56 7.73 16.26 10.61
N ILE A 57 7.01 15.77 11.62
CA ILE A 57 7.16 14.40 12.18
C ILE A 57 5.98 13.50 11.82
N GLY A 58 5.00 13.99 11.06
CA GLY A 58 3.75 13.30 10.74
C GLY A 58 3.91 12.04 9.86
N SER A 59 2.82 11.28 9.74
CA SER A 59 2.75 10.07 8.91
C SER A 59 3.05 10.35 7.43
N PHE A 60 2.68 11.53 6.91
CA PHE A 60 2.99 11.94 5.55
C PHE A 60 4.50 12.00 5.30
N THR A 61 5.25 12.62 6.22
CA THR A 61 6.71 12.70 6.18
C THR A 61 7.33 11.31 6.17
N LYS A 62 6.83 10.42 7.02
CA LYS A 62 7.30 9.02 7.11
C LYS A 62 7.05 8.26 5.81
N ILE A 63 5.86 8.34 5.22
CA ILE A 63 5.52 7.70 3.94
C ILE A 63 6.50 8.13 2.85
N VAL A 64 6.73 9.43 2.69
CA VAL A 64 7.64 9.97 1.68
C VAL A 64 9.07 9.45 1.87
N ARG A 65 9.53 9.42 3.11
CA ARG A 65 10.86 8.91 3.47
C ARG A 65 10.99 7.42 3.17
N ASP A 66 10.07 6.59 3.66
CA ASP A 66 10.09 5.13 3.49
C ASP A 66 10.12 4.74 1.99
N ILE A 67 9.31 5.41 1.16
CA ILE A 67 9.31 5.20 -0.30
C ILE A 67 10.65 5.61 -0.91
N SER A 68 11.19 6.78 -0.51
CA SER A 68 12.47 7.27 -1.03
C SER A 68 13.62 6.32 -0.69
N GLU A 69 13.69 5.85 0.55
CA GLU A 69 14.70 4.91 1.03
C GLU A 69 14.64 3.60 0.25
N THR A 70 13.44 3.06 0.01
CA THR A 70 13.25 1.87 -0.83
C THR A 70 13.80 2.08 -2.24
N ILE A 71 13.50 3.21 -2.89
CA ILE A 71 13.94 3.50 -4.26
C ILE A 71 15.47 3.74 -4.31
N ARG A 72 16.00 4.44 -3.33
CA ARG A 72 17.44 4.69 -3.17
C ARG A 72 18.21 3.44 -2.75
N LYS A 73 17.53 2.45 -2.17
CA LYS A 73 18.13 1.30 -1.47
C LYS A 73 18.97 1.75 -0.27
N ASP A 74 18.49 2.75 0.44
CA ASP A 74 19.09 3.26 1.66
C ASP A 74 18.80 2.29 2.81
N VAL A 75 19.80 1.98 3.60
CA VAL A 75 19.68 1.08 4.76
C VAL A 75 19.88 1.81 6.08
N SER A 76 20.03 3.13 6.05
CA SER A 76 20.27 3.97 7.24
C SER A 76 19.23 3.80 8.35
N PRO A 77 17.93 3.54 8.06
CA PRO A 77 16.93 3.34 9.09
C PRO A 77 17.01 1.99 9.81
N SER A 78 17.85 1.08 9.34
CA SER A 78 17.97 -0.25 9.95
C SER A 78 18.72 -0.19 11.28
N ASP A 79 18.15 -0.76 12.34
CA ASP A 79 18.79 -0.85 13.67
C ASP A 79 20.08 -1.67 13.66
N LYS A 80 20.24 -2.54 12.67
CA LYS A 80 21.42 -3.40 12.51
C LYS A 80 21.88 -3.36 11.06
N ILE A 81 22.94 -2.61 10.82
CA ILE A 81 23.53 -2.50 9.49
C ILE A 81 24.72 -3.46 9.41
N LEU A 82 24.67 -4.40 8.47
CA LEU A 82 25.82 -5.25 8.16
C LEU A 82 26.96 -4.40 7.59
N LEU A 83 28.21 -4.70 7.96
CA LEU A 83 29.39 -3.96 7.52
C LEU A 83 29.47 -3.84 5.98
N GLY A 84 29.07 -4.87 5.24
CA GLY A 84 28.97 -4.84 3.78
C GLY A 84 27.93 -3.86 3.22
N ASN A 85 26.97 -3.44 4.03
CA ASN A 85 25.92 -2.48 3.68
C ASN A 85 26.24 -1.03 4.09
N MET A 86 27.33 -0.80 4.82
CA MET A 86 27.75 0.55 5.25
C MET A 86 27.88 1.54 4.08
N ARG A 87 28.17 1.04 2.87
CA ARG A 87 28.21 1.86 1.66
C ARG A 87 26.85 2.42 1.22
N ARG A 88 25.76 2.07 1.91
CA ARG A 88 24.39 2.47 1.57
C ARG A 88 23.76 3.38 2.62
N ILE A 89 24.55 3.96 3.54
CA ILE A 89 24.01 4.72 4.68
C ILE A 89 24.08 6.24 4.54
N SER A 90 24.59 6.80 3.46
CA SER A 90 24.65 8.25 3.32
C SER A 90 24.67 8.71 1.88
N LEU A 91 23.86 9.74 1.62
CA LEU A 91 23.83 10.46 0.34
C LEU A 91 24.74 11.68 0.31
N SER A 92 25.16 12.18 1.46
CA SER A 92 25.57 13.58 1.57
C SER A 92 27.06 13.84 1.34
N ASN A 93 27.93 12.87 1.47
CA ASN A 93 29.36 13.16 1.46
C ASN A 93 30.03 12.75 0.14
N ARG A 94 30.46 13.77 -0.65
CA ARG A 94 31.16 13.55 -1.93
C ARG A 94 32.62 13.12 -1.79
N GLY A 95 33.20 13.30 -0.61
CA GLY A 95 34.62 13.05 -0.33
C GLY A 95 34.92 11.68 0.24
N LEU A 96 33.91 10.83 0.44
CA LEU A 96 34.08 9.51 1.03
C LEU A 96 33.89 8.41 -0.03
N ASP A 97 34.69 7.36 0.04
CA ASP A 97 34.60 6.18 -0.82
C ASP A 97 33.40 5.27 -0.47
N TYR A 98 32.55 5.69 0.46
CA TYR A 98 31.34 5.00 0.87
C TYR A 98 30.12 5.94 0.74
N GLY A 99 28.95 5.36 0.69
CA GLY A 99 27.69 6.04 0.45
C GLY A 99 26.93 5.38 -0.68
N ILE A 100 25.69 5.81 -0.89
CA ILE A 100 24.89 5.29 -1.98
C ILE A 100 25.48 5.76 -3.32
N ASP A 101 25.74 4.82 -4.22
CA ASP A 101 26.04 5.16 -5.61
C ASP A 101 24.79 5.71 -6.30
N LEU A 102 24.68 7.04 -6.34
CA LEU A 102 23.55 7.74 -6.93
C LEU A 102 23.33 7.40 -8.40
N ARG A 103 24.40 7.02 -9.12
CA ARG A 103 24.30 6.61 -10.52
C ARG A 103 23.57 5.26 -10.65
N SER A 104 23.52 4.47 -9.58
CA SER A 104 22.77 3.22 -9.52
C SER A 104 21.29 3.41 -9.20
N VAL A 105 20.89 4.58 -8.69
CA VAL A 105 19.51 4.89 -8.30
C VAL A 105 18.63 5.06 -9.55
N PHE A 106 17.40 4.61 -9.47
CA PHE A 106 16.41 4.65 -10.57
C PHE A 106 16.29 6.04 -11.19
N TRP A 107 16.16 7.08 -10.37
CA TRP A 107 15.99 8.44 -10.83
C TRP A 107 17.09 8.93 -11.76
N TYR A 108 18.34 8.60 -11.44
CA TYR A 108 19.49 8.94 -12.28
C TYR A 108 19.56 8.05 -13.52
N LYS A 109 19.44 6.71 -13.35
CA LYS A 109 19.48 5.76 -14.48
C LYS A 109 18.44 6.04 -15.55
N GLN A 110 17.28 6.54 -15.15
CA GLN A 110 16.19 6.86 -16.06
C GLN A 110 16.23 8.31 -16.54
N SER A 111 17.29 9.03 -16.21
CA SER A 111 17.48 10.45 -16.56
C SER A 111 16.31 11.35 -16.14
N ILE A 112 15.62 11.01 -15.03
CA ILE A 112 14.52 11.77 -14.45
C ILE A 112 15.07 12.89 -13.58
N LEU A 113 16.06 12.59 -12.74
CA LEU A 113 16.74 13.54 -11.88
C LEU A 113 18.25 13.44 -12.06
N THR A 114 18.95 14.56 -11.86
CA THR A 114 20.39 14.61 -11.82
C THR A 114 20.93 14.18 -10.45
N GLU A 115 22.22 13.85 -10.35
CA GLU A 115 22.86 13.54 -9.09
C GLU A 115 22.71 14.69 -8.07
N ASN A 116 22.84 15.94 -8.50
CA ASN A 116 22.65 17.11 -7.63
C ASN A 116 21.21 17.22 -7.12
N ASN A 117 20.23 16.89 -7.95
CA ASN A 117 18.83 16.88 -7.54
C ASN A 117 18.56 15.85 -6.44
N ILE A 118 19.09 14.63 -6.58
CA ILE A 118 18.93 13.57 -5.58
C ILE A 118 19.63 13.95 -4.27
N ARG A 119 20.83 14.58 -4.36
CA ARG A 119 21.55 15.09 -3.17
C ARG A 119 20.82 16.23 -2.46
N ALA A 120 19.94 16.94 -3.14
CA ALA A 120 19.10 18.01 -2.61
C ALA A 120 17.68 17.50 -2.28
N SER A 121 17.49 16.20 -2.12
CA SER A 121 16.20 15.53 -1.81
C SER A 121 15.05 15.91 -2.76
N ARG A 122 15.36 16.20 -4.03
CA ARG A 122 14.33 16.49 -5.05
C ARG A 122 13.54 15.24 -5.45
N ASP A 123 14.06 14.07 -5.23
CA ASP A 123 13.33 12.80 -5.41
C ASP A 123 12.28 12.61 -4.30
N GLU A 124 12.58 13.00 -3.06
CA GLU A 124 11.59 13.03 -1.98
C GLU A 124 10.49 14.07 -2.26
N GLU A 125 10.88 15.25 -2.78
CA GLU A 125 9.91 16.26 -3.23
C GLU A 125 9.00 15.73 -4.33
N LEU A 126 9.55 14.99 -5.30
CA LEU A 126 8.77 14.34 -6.36
C LEU A 126 7.81 13.29 -5.79
N ILE A 127 8.27 12.45 -4.87
CA ILE A 127 7.45 11.45 -4.19
C ILE A 127 6.34 12.14 -3.38
N ALA A 128 6.66 13.20 -2.64
CA ALA A 128 5.67 13.96 -1.86
C ALA A 128 4.55 14.52 -2.75
N HIS A 129 4.89 15.08 -3.91
CA HIS A 129 3.89 15.53 -4.89
C HIS A 129 3.01 14.39 -5.41
N LEU A 130 3.57 13.21 -5.64
CA LEU A 130 2.81 12.05 -6.09
C LEU A 130 1.88 11.54 -4.99
N VAL A 131 2.38 11.39 -3.78
CA VAL A 131 1.60 10.90 -2.64
C VAL A 131 0.43 11.85 -2.33
N ILE A 132 0.69 13.16 -2.23
CA ILE A 132 -0.40 14.10 -1.94
C ILE A 132 -1.43 14.18 -3.09
N ALA A 133 -0.99 14.03 -4.35
CA ALA A 133 -1.90 13.97 -5.49
C ALA A 133 -2.78 12.71 -5.44
N MET A 134 -2.23 11.55 -5.01
CA MET A 134 -3.03 10.33 -4.79
C MET A 134 -4.06 10.56 -3.69
N LEU A 135 -3.66 11.07 -2.53
CA LEU A 135 -4.51 11.31 -1.36
C LEU A 135 -5.65 12.29 -1.66
N MET A 136 -5.38 13.33 -2.43
CA MET A 136 -6.35 14.35 -2.81
C MET A 136 -7.07 14.07 -4.14
N ASN A 137 -7.02 12.84 -4.61
CA ASN A 137 -7.68 12.45 -5.86
C ASN A 137 -7.33 13.36 -7.05
N TYR A 138 -6.08 13.82 -7.13
CA TYR A 138 -5.49 14.75 -8.11
C TYR A 138 -6.01 16.21 -8.01
N ASP A 139 -6.75 16.55 -6.97
CA ASP A 139 -7.31 17.89 -6.77
C ASP A 139 -6.37 18.81 -5.98
N ILE A 140 -5.11 18.88 -6.41
CA ILE A 140 -4.08 19.75 -5.83
C ILE A 140 -3.12 20.25 -6.91
N ASN A 141 -2.59 21.45 -6.77
CA ASN A 141 -1.54 21.96 -7.66
C ASN A 141 -0.17 21.42 -7.25
N ILE A 142 0.75 21.33 -8.20
CA ILE A 142 2.16 21.00 -7.95
C ILE A 142 2.91 22.31 -7.69
N SER A 143 3.15 22.62 -6.43
CA SER A 143 3.87 23.84 -6.02
C SER A 143 4.55 23.65 -4.67
N SER A 144 5.52 24.51 -4.37
CA SER A 144 6.13 24.59 -3.04
C SER A 144 5.07 24.81 -1.96
N THR A 145 4.19 25.77 -2.16
CA THR A 145 3.10 26.11 -1.22
C THR A 145 2.18 24.91 -0.96
N SER A 146 1.86 24.10 -2.00
CA SER A 146 1.03 22.91 -1.79
C SER A 146 1.74 21.87 -0.92
N LEU A 147 3.05 21.74 -1.02
CA LEU A 147 3.83 20.89 -0.13
C LEU A 147 3.92 21.49 1.29
N ASP A 148 4.18 22.78 1.42
CA ASP A 148 4.21 23.42 2.74
C ASP A 148 2.90 23.16 3.50
N ARG A 149 1.75 23.29 2.82
CA ARG A 149 0.43 22.94 3.36
C ARG A 149 0.29 21.45 3.71
N ALA A 150 0.84 20.55 2.88
CA ALA A 150 0.79 19.11 3.12
C ALA A 150 1.69 18.67 4.30
N TYR A 151 2.78 19.38 4.54
CA TYR A 151 3.67 19.14 5.67
C TYR A 151 3.23 19.90 6.96
N GLY A 152 2.14 20.67 6.91
CA GLY A 152 1.66 21.45 8.04
C GLY A 152 2.52 22.67 8.37
N LEU A 153 3.25 23.17 7.37
CA LEU A 153 4.23 24.28 7.51
C LEU A 153 3.76 25.58 6.83
N SER A 154 2.46 25.73 6.53
CA SER A 154 1.90 26.98 6.03
C SER A 154 1.84 28.00 7.15
N ASP A 155 2.20 29.26 6.86
CA ASP A 155 2.11 30.37 7.81
C ASP A 155 0.65 30.64 8.25
N ASP A 156 -0.32 30.31 7.42
CA ASP A 156 -1.74 30.27 7.77
C ASP A 156 -2.15 28.85 8.12
N GLU A 157 -2.32 28.56 9.42
CA GLU A 157 -2.73 27.23 9.91
C GLU A 157 -4.04 26.75 9.30
N GLY A 158 -4.98 27.66 8.96
CA GLY A 158 -6.25 27.34 8.31
C GLY A 158 -6.09 26.81 6.88
N GLU A 159 -4.94 27.00 6.24
CA GLU A 159 -4.62 26.47 4.92
C GLU A 159 -3.94 25.12 4.93
N ASN A 160 -3.47 24.63 6.08
CA ASN A 160 -2.83 23.33 6.19
C ASN A 160 -3.78 22.18 5.82
N ILE A 161 -3.22 21.17 5.18
CA ILE A 161 -3.96 19.98 4.77
C ILE A 161 -3.86 18.95 5.90
N ASP A 162 -4.99 18.47 6.40
CA ASP A 162 -5.00 17.35 7.36
C ASP A 162 -4.63 16.04 6.64
N THR A 163 -3.32 15.85 6.49
CA THR A 163 -2.76 14.65 5.83
C THR A 163 -2.98 13.39 6.66
N GLU A 164 -3.07 13.49 8.00
CA GLU A 164 -3.36 12.33 8.86
C GLU A 164 -4.77 11.79 8.60
N GLU A 165 -5.77 12.67 8.48
CA GLU A 165 -7.12 12.26 8.12
C GLU A 165 -7.17 11.67 6.71
N LEU A 166 -6.50 12.30 5.73
CA LEU A 166 -6.44 11.78 4.35
C LEU A 166 -5.77 10.40 4.30
N ILE A 167 -4.66 10.19 5.00
CA ILE A 167 -3.95 8.91 5.08
C ILE A 167 -4.87 7.84 5.66
N LYS A 168 -5.57 8.14 6.76
CA LYS A 168 -6.56 7.22 7.36
C LYS A 168 -7.68 6.87 6.39
N LYS A 169 -8.25 7.87 5.71
CA LYS A 169 -9.30 7.66 4.70
C LYS A 169 -8.81 6.83 3.51
N TYR A 170 -7.55 6.99 3.12
CA TYR A 170 -6.97 6.26 1.99
C TYR A 170 -6.63 4.80 2.31
N GLY A 171 -6.50 4.43 3.59
CA GLY A 171 -6.23 3.06 4.02
C GLY A 171 -5.00 2.86 4.89
N GLY A 172 -4.39 3.96 5.35
CA GLY A 172 -3.22 3.96 6.21
C GLY A 172 -1.88 3.98 5.45
N SER A 173 -0.82 4.24 6.21
CA SER A 173 0.52 4.47 5.65
C SER A 173 1.05 3.28 4.85
N ASN A 174 0.96 2.08 5.40
CA ASN A 174 1.47 0.86 4.75
C ASN A 174 0.76 0.58 3.42
N PHE A 175 -0.55 0.85 3.35
CA PHE A 175 -1.31 0.68 2.11
C PHE A 175 -0.86 1.66 1.01
N ILE A 176 -0.63 2.93 1.38
CA ILE A 176 -0.15 3.95 0.43
C ILE A 176 1.23 3.58 -0.10
N ILE A 177 2.16 3.17 0.79
CA ILE A 177 3.51 2.74 0.42
C ILE A 177 3.44 1.55 -0.55
N SER A 178 2.71 0.50 -0.19
CA SER A 178 2.57 -0.70 -1.03
C SER A 178 1.95 -0.39 -2.39
N GLN A 179 0.95 0.49 -2.42
CA GLN A 179 0.31 0.90 -3.68
C GLN A 179 1.26 1.71 -4.56
N PHE A 180 2.01 2.65 -3.96
CA PHE A 180 3.02 3.42 -4.68
C PHE A 180 4.09 2.50 -5.28
N GLU A 181 4.64 1.59 -4.48
CA GLU A 181 5.68 0.64 -4.91
C GLU A 181 5.19 -0.28 -6.03
N SER A 182 3.94 -0.74 -5.96
CA SER A 182 3.35 -1.57 -7.00
C SER A 182 3.22 -0.83 -8.33
N ILE A 183 2.71 0.42 -8.32
CA ILE A 183 2.66 1.26 -9.53
C ILE A 183 4.05 1.52 -10.07
N PHE A 184 4.99 1.84 -9.19
CA PHE A 184 6.37 2.09 -9.55
C PHE A 184 7.02 0.86 -10.19
N GLN A 185 6.73 -0.35 -9.67
CA GLN A 185 7.23 -1.60 -10.25
C GLN A 185 6.63 -1.87 -11.64
N GLU A 186 5.35 -1.55 -11.87
CA GLU A 186 4.72 -1.70 -13.18
C GLU A 186 5.33 -0.75 -14.23
N ILE A 187 5.69 0.47 -13.81
CA ILE A 187 6.46 1.39 -14.67
C ILE A 187 7.84 0.80 -14.98
N LYS A 188 8.56 0.28 -13.98
CA LYS A 188 9.85 -0.39 -14.21
C LYS A 188 9.72 -1.58 -15.16
N ASN A 189 8.75 -2.46 -14.95
CA ASN A 189 8.49 -3.60 -15.82
C ASN A 189 8.27 -3.15 -17.27
N THR A 190 7.56 -2.04 -17.47
CA THR A 190 7.32 -1.46 -18.79
C THR A 190 8.62 -0.93 -19.45
N LEU A 191 9.51 -0.32 -18.66
CA LEU A 191 10.80 0.19 -19.15
C LEU A 191 11.79 -0.94 -19.47
N ASP A 192 11.83 -1.97 -18.64
CA ASP A 192 12.81 -3.07 -18.70
C ASP A 192 12.66 -3.95 -19.96
N VAL A 193 11.48 -3.96 -20.59
CA VAL A 193 11.18 -4.77 -21.80
C VAL A 193 12.20 -4.55 -22.93
N TYR A 194 12.53 -3.28 -23.20
CA TYR A 194 13.50 -2.91 -24.25
C TYR A 194 14.73 -2.20 -23.67
N ARG A 195 14.84 -2.11 -22.33
CA ARG A 195 15.92 -1.42 -21.60
C ARG A 195 16.13 0.03 -22.02
N TYR A 196 15.03 0.69 -22.43
CA TYR A 196 15.07 2.12 -22.73
C TYR A 196 15.09 2.91 -21.41
N GLU A 197 15.89 3.98 -21.40
CA GLU A 197 15.75 5.01 -20.38
C GLU A 197 14.39 5.70 -20.54
N PHE A 198 13.75 6.04 -19.41
CA PHE A 198 12.47 6.75 -19.39
C PHE A 198 12.45 7.98 -20.29
N ARG A 199 13.52 8.77 -20.24
CA ARG A 199 13.67 9.94 -21.10
C ARG A 199 13.62 9.57 -22.59
N ARG A 200 14.42 8.59 -23.01
CA ARG A 200 14.52 8.16 -24.41
C ARG A 200 13.24 7.51 -24.94
N LEU A 201 12.48 6.90 -24.04
CA LEU A 201 11.20 6.34 -24.40
C LEU A 201 10.17 7.43 -24.70
N LEU A 202 10.08 8.46 -23.86
CA LEU A 202 9.05 9.48 -23.98
C LEU A 202 9.41 10.61 -24.95
N PHE A 203 10.68 10.98 -25.03
CA PHE A 203 11.14 12.16 -25.78
C PHE A 203 12.25 11.81 -26.76
N ARG A 204 12.10 12.31 -27.99
CA ARG A 204 13.13 12.20 -29.03
C ARG A 204 14.31 13.14 -28.80
N GLU A 205 14.01 14.34 -28.28
CA GLU A 205 14.98 15.35 -27.91
C GLU A 205 15.16 15.48 -26.41
N GLN A 206 16.15 16.27 -25.96
CA GLN A 206 16.37 16.51 -24.54
C GLN A 206 15.23 17.36 -23.98
N SER A 207 14.53 16.85 -22.96
CA SER A 207 13.57 17.60 -22.17
C SER A 207 14.15 17.99 -20.82
N ARG A 208 13.88 19.21 -20.38
CA ARG A 208 14.31 19.72 -19.04
C ARG A 208 13.35 19.34 -17.91
N TYR A 209 12.16 18.85 -18.25
CA TYR A 209 11.05 18.68 -17.31
C TYR A 209 10.71 17.20 -17.09
N MET A 210 11.74 16.37 -16.90
CA MET A 210 11.58 14.92 -16.78
C MET A 210 10.80 14.51 -15.51
N ASN A 211 10.96 15.25 -14.42
CA ASN A 211 10.18 15.06 -13.19
C ASN A 211 8.67 15.26 -13.43
N ASN A 212 8.28 16.30 -14.20
CA ASN A 212 6.87 16.54 -14.51
C ASN A 212 6.31 15.43 -15.42
N ALA A 213 7.11 14.98 -16.40
CA ALA A 213 6.73 13.87 -17.28
C ALA A 213 6.54 12.57 -16.46
N PHE A 214 7.43 12.30 -15.50
CA PHE A 214 7.29 11.14 -14.62
C PHE A 214 6.02 11.22 -13.76
N GLN A 215 5.68 12.39 -13.25
CA GLN A 215 4.43 12.58 -12.51
C GLN A 215 3.20 12.25 -13.36
N ILE A 216 3.14 12.72 -14.61
CA ILE A 216 2.03 12.39 -15.52
C ILE A 216 1.95 10.89 -15.76
N ILE A 217 3.05 10.22 -16.07
CA ILE A 217 3.06 8.78 -16.32
C ILE A 217 2.65 8.01 -15.04
N PHE A 218 3.22 8.36 -13.89
CA PHE A 218 2.88 7.69 -12.64
C PHE A 218 1.40 7.83 -12.29
N LEU A 219 0.85 9.05 -12.37
CA LEU A 219 -0.57 9.31 -12.08
C LEU A 219 -1.50 8.66 -13.12
N THR A 220 -1.07 8.56 -14.39
CA THR A 220 -1.81 7.80 -15.41
C THR A 220 -1.85 6.30 -15.08
N PHE A 221 -0.73 5.72 -14.66
CA PHE A 221 -0.70 4.33 -14.22
C PHE A 221 -1.55 4.13 -12.95
N HIS A 222 -1.48 5.05 -11.99
CA HIS A 222 -2.37 5.03 -10.83
C HIS A 222 -3.85 5.08 -11.25
N GLN A 223 -4.23 5.92 -12.20
CA GLN A 223 -5.60 5.98 -12.70
C GLN A 223 -6.04 4.64 -13.29
N LEU A 224 -5.25 4.08 -14.21
CA LEU A 224 -5.62 2.84 -14.92
C LEU A 224 -5.54 1.62 -13.99
N LEU A 225 -4.47 1.47 -13.23
CA LEU A 225 -4.24 0.27 -12.40
C LEU A 225 -5.09 0.26 -11.14
N VAL A 226 -5.26 1.42 -10.49
CA VAL A 226 -5.90 1.53 -9.17
C VAL A 226 -7.35 1.98 -9.28
N LYS A 227 -7.62 3.15 -9.88
CA LYS A 227 -8.98 3.68 -9.93
C LYS A 227 -9.87 2.90 -10.90
N GLU A 228 -9.35 2.55 -12.08
CA GLU A 228 -10.11 1.78 -13.09
C GLU A 228 -9.93 0.26 -12.92
N GLN A 229 -9.09 -0.18 -11.98
CA GLN A 229 -8.82 -1.59 -11.66
C GLN A 229 -8.43 -2.44 -12.90
N LEU A 230 -7.58 -1.90 -13.72
CA LEU A 230 -7.10 -2.57 -14.92
C LEU A 230 -5.76 -3.26 -14.64
N LYS A 231 -5.38 -4.21 -15.48
CA LYS A 231 -4.05 -4.85 -15.54
C LYS A 231 -3.41 -4.63 -16.91
N ILE A 232 -2.09 -4.59 -16.94
CA ILE A 232 -1.34 -4.50 -18.20
C ILE A 232 -1.41 -5.85 -18.91
N ASN A 233 -1.86 -5.84 -20.17
CA ASN A 233 -1.97 -7.06 -20.98
C ASN A 233 -0.62 -7.44 -21.61
N ASN A 234 0.10 -6.43 -22.10
CA ASN A 234 1.34 -6.65 -22.84
C ASN A 234 2.28 -5.45 -22.69
N TYR A 235 3.34 -5.64 -21.91
CA TYR A 235 4.34 -4.61 -21.66
C TYR A 235 5.07 -4.14 -22.93
N LYS A 236 5.26 -5.04 -23.95
CA LYS A 236 5.93 -4.68 -25.20
C LYS A 236 5.12 -3.67 -25.99
N GLU A 237 3.83 -3.93 -26.13
CA GLU A 237 2.93 -3.03 -26.85
C GLU A 237 2.68 -1.73 -26.09
N LEU A 238 2.59 -1.80 -24.74
CA LEU A 238 2.51 -0.61 -23.91
C LEU A 238 3.76 0.27 -24.05
N ASN A 239 4.96 -0.32 -24.01
CA ASN A 239 6.22 0.40 -24.21
C ASN A 239 6.26 1.09 -25.58
N LYS A 240 5.86 0.41 -26.66
CA LYS A 240 5.73 1.01 -27.98
C LYS A 240 4.74 2.18 -28.02
N ALA A 241 3.61 2.05 -27.32
CA ALA A 241 2.61 3.10 -27.25
C ALA A 241 3.10 4.35 -26.51
N LEU A 242 3.97 4.17 -25.51
CA LEU A 242 4.62 5.26 -24.78
C LEU A 242 5.70 5.98 -25.61
N ASN A 243 6.22 5.35 -26.66
CA ASN A 243 7.35 5.90 -27.44
C ASN A 243 6.98 7.22 -28.13
N GLY A 244 7.72 8.28 -27.79
CA GLY A 244 7.51 9.63 -28.31
C GLY A 244 6.23 10.32 -27.83
N LEU A 245 5.54 9.75 -26.84
CA LEU A 245 4.29 10.29 -26.33
C LEU A 245 4.52 11.57 -25.52
N GLY A 246 5.69 11.69 -24.90
CA GLY A 246 6.11 12.88 -24.19
C GLY A 246 6.15 14.13 -25.09
N ASP A 247 6.70 14.01 -26.29
CA ASP A 247 6.75 15.11 -27.26
C ASP A 247 5.34 15.53 -27.71
N LYS A 248 4.42 14.59 -27.83
CA LYS A 248 3.09 14.84 -28.42
C LYS A 248 2.08 15.38 -27.40
N LEU A 249 2.09 14.88 -26.18
CA LEU A 249 1.04 15.15 -25.20
C LEU A 249 1.53 15.89 -23.95
N ILE A 250 2.80 15.68 -23.55
CA ILE A 250 3.32 16.25 -22.29
C ILE A 250 4.03 17.58 -22.57
N SER A 251 4.96 17.61 -23.53
CA SER A 251 5.73 18.83 -23.87
C SER A 251 4.88 20.06 -24.16
N PRO A 252 3.80 19.96 -24.96
CA PRO A 252 2.99 21.13 -25.28
C PRO A 252 2.32 21.79 -24.06
N ASN A 253 2.15 21.04 -22.97
CA ASN A 253 1.47 21.48 -21.76
C ASN A 253 2.40 21.62 -20.56
N ILE A 254 3.71 21.50 -20.75
CA ILE A 254 4.68 21.26 -19.68
C ILE A 254 4.70 22.36 -18.61
N GLU A 255 4.49 23.62 -18.99
CA GLU A 255 4.46 24.76 -18.08
C GLU A 255 3.14 24.81 -17.28
N GLU A 256 2.07 24.31 -17.85
CA GLU A 256 0.74 24.30 -17.24
C GLU A 256 0.49 23.08 -16.33
N ILE A 257 1.27 22.01 -16.48
CA ILE A 257 1.09 20.74 -15.73
C ILE A 257 1.12 20.93 -14.21
N ARG A 258 1.79 21.98 -13.72
CA ARG A 258 1.73 22.36 -12.29
C ARG A 258 0.31 22.66 -11.81
N HIS A 259 -0.58 23.13 -12.69
CA HIS A 259 -1.97 23.40 -12.39
C HIS A 259 -2.80 22.12 -12.52
N ARG A 260 -3.64 21.84 -11.52
CA ARG A 260 -4.45 20.61 -11.44
C ARG A 260 -5.27 20.32 -12.69
N ALA A 261 -5.93 21.33 -13.25
CA ALA A 261 -6.81 21.16 -14.41
C ALA A 261 -6.04 20.74 -15.68
N ALA A 262 -4.89 21.38 -15.96
CA ALA A 262 -4.05 21.03 -17.10
C ALA A 262 -3.40 19.65 -16.92
N ARG A 263 -2.93 19.36 -15.71
CA ARG A 263 -2.37 18.05 -15.37
C ARG A 263 -3.39 16.93 -15.57
N ASN A 264 -4.61 17.09 -15.08
CA ASN A 264 -5.64 16.06 -15.20
C ASN A 264 -6.01 15.83 -16.67
N ARG A 265 -6.16 16.88 -17.48
CA ARG A 265 -6.35 16.73 -18.94
C ARG A 265 -5.21 15.97 -19.60
N CYS A 266 -3.96 16.22 -19.18
CA CYS A 266 -2.80 15.51 -19.70
C CYS A 266 -2.80 14.03 -19.30
N ILE A 267 -3.14 13.72 -18.05
CA ILE A 267 -3.31 12.34 -17.53
C ILE A 267 -4.37 11.61 -18.37
N ASP A 268 -5.55 12.22 -18.58
CA ASP A 268 -6.65 11.63 -19.35
C ASP A 268 -6.24 11.40 -20.82
N SER A 269 -5.51 12.33 -21.41
CA SER A 269 -5.01 12.21 -22.79
C SER A 269 -4.04 11.04 -22.93
N VAL A 270 -3.08 10.92 -22.01
CA VAL A 270 -2.12 9.79 -21.97
C VAL A 270 -2.87 8.48 -21.72
N ALA A 271 -3.79 8.45 -20.75
CA ALA A 271 -4.60 7.29 -20.46
C ALA A 271 -5.42 6.85 -21.68
N GLY A 272 -6.01 7.80 -22.42
CA GLY A 272 -6.75 7.50 -23.65
C GLY A 272 -5.93 6.77 -24.72
N VAL A 273 -4.64 7.12 -24.86
CA VAL A 273 -3.75 6.45 -25.82
C VAL A 273 -3.35 5.04 -25.36
N ILE A 274 -3.03 4.86 -24.07
CA ILE A 274 -2.45 3.61 -23.58
C ILE A 274 -3.48 2.62 -23.07
N ARG A 275 -4.72 3.04 -22.76
CA ARG A 275 -5.79 2.21 -22.16
C ARG A 275 -6.06 0.92 -22.94
N LYS A 276 -5.95 0.89 -24.26
CA LYS A 276 -6.15 -0.30 -25.10
C LYS A 276 -5.14 -1.44 -24.79
N HIS A 277 -4.05 -1.16 -24.09
CA HIS A 277 -3.06 -2.13 -23.67
C HIS A 277 -3.33 -2.67 -22.25
N PHE A 278 -4.47 -2.30 -21.67
CA PHE A 278 -4.95 -2.76 -20.39
C PHE A 278 -6.26 -3.53 -20.55
N SER A 279 -6.55 -4.44 -19.61
CA SER A 279 -7.82 -5.15 -19.53
C SER A 279 -8.33 -5.17 -18.09
N LYS A 280 -9.59 -5.50 -17.92
CA LYS A 280 -10.15 -5.73 -16.59
C LYS A 280 -9.39 -6.85 -15.89
N ARG A 281 -9.15 -6.69 -14.60
CA ARG A 281 -8.59 -7.77 -13.78
C ARG A 281 -9.66 -8.81 -13.55
N GLU A 282 -9.35 -10.05 -13.85
CA GLU A 282 -10.19 -11.20 -13.50
C GLU A 282 -9.94 -11.65 -12.06
N GLU A 283 -8.70 -11.43 -11.57
CA GLU A 283 -8.29 -11.67 -10.19
C GLU A 283 -7.83 -10.37 -9.56
N THR A 284 -8.26 -10.11 -8.34
CA THR A 284 -7.87 -8.93 -7.59
C THR A 284 -6.46 -9.12 -7.02
N ASP A 285 -5.46 -8.37 -7.53
CA ASP A 285 -4.21 -8.17 -6.82
C ASP A 285 -4.52 -7.35 -5.55
N PRO A 286 -4.23 -7.85 -4.34
CA PRO A 286 -4.58 -7.20 -3.08
C PRO A 286 -4.04 -5.78 -2.94
N VAL A 287 -2.86 -5.52 -3.49
CA VAL A 287 -2.17 -4.22 -3.39
C VAL A 287 -2.73 -3.19 -4.37
N LEU A 288 -3.15 -3.65 -5.54
CA LEU A 288 -3.72 -2.79 -6.59
C LEU A 288 -5.25 -2.88 -6.65
N SER A 289 -5.84 -3.97 -6.19
CA SER A 289 -7.28 -4.03 -5.93
C SER A 289 -7.51 -3.38 -4.59
N ASN A 290 -7.94 -2.21 -4.61
CA ASN A 290 -8.35 -1.37 -3.53
C ASN A 290 -9.13 -2.17 -2.45
N GLY A 291 -8.41 -2.95 -1.63
CA GLY A 291 -8.98 -3.73 -0.53
C GLY A 291 -9.86 -2.86 0.35
N VAL A 292 -9.48 -1.60 0.48
CA VAL A 292 -10.23 -0.54 1.16
C VAL A 292 -11.56 -0.24 0.47
N ILE A 293 -11.57 0.02 -0.84
CA ILE A 293 -12.84 0.26 -1.58
C ILE A 293 -13.71 -0.99 -1.56
N LYS A 294 -13.10 -2.17 -1.69
CA LYS A 294 -13.81 -3.44 -1.60
C LYS A 294 -14.43 -3.63 -0.23
N LEU A 295 -13.69 -3.35 0.86
CA LEU A 295 -14.21 -3.42 2.22
C LEU A 295 -15.34 -2.40 2.42
N GLU A 296 -15.14 -1.15 2.04
CA GLU A 296 -16.17 -0.10 2.17
C GLU A 296 -17.43 -0.43 1.36
N SER A 297 -17.27 -0.99 0.15
CA SER A 297 -18.37 -1.47 -0.68
C SER A 297 -19.10 -2.65 -0.01
N LEU A 298 -18.37 -3.60 0.58
CA LEU A 298 -18.95 -4.70 1.33
C LEU A 298 -19.70 -4.20 2.57
N LEU A 299 -19.13 -3.29 3.35
CA LEU A 299 -19.75 -2.70 4.54
C LEU A 299 -20.96 -1.84 4.18
N ALA A 300 -20.97 -1.16 3.03
CA ALA A 300 -22.12 -0.38 2.54
C ALA A 300 -23.26 -1.28 2.02
N ALA A 301 -22.92 -2.34 1.27
CA ALA A 301 -23.87 -3.28 0.70
C ALA A 301 -24.57 -4.14 1.76
N SER A 302 -23.91 -4.41 2.88
CA SER A 302 -24.41 -5.29 3.95
C SER A 302 -25.57 -4.71 4.76
N LYS A 303 -25.95 -3.44 4.57
CA LYS A 303 -27.18 -2.88 5.16
C LYS A 303 -28.47 -3.46 4.56
N THR A 304 -28.38 -4.08 3.41
CA THR A 304 -29.46 -4.88 2.81
C THR A 304 -29.09 -6.35 3.00
N GLU A 305 -29.95 -7.15 3.59
CA GLU A 305 -29.78 -8.59 3.85
C GLU A 305 -29.17 -9.31 2.63
N ASN A 306 -27.86 -9.54 2.66
CA ASN A 306 -27.17 -10.18 1.56
C ASN A 306 -26.56 -11.50 2.05
N THR A 307 -27.00 -12.59 1.44
CA THR A 307 -26.57 -13.96 1.75
C THR A 307 -25.12 -14.27 1.31
N SER A 308 -24.43 -13.29 0.72
CA SER A 308 -23.09 -13.48 0.14
C SER A 308 -21.93 -12.92 0.98
N TYR A 309 -22.20 -12.32 2.13
CA TYR A 309 -21.17 -11.73 3.00
C TYR A 309 -21.30 -12.23 4.44
N ASP A 310 -20.16 -12.36 5.11
CA ASP A 310 -20.11 -12.69 6.54
C ASP A 310 -18.92 -11.99 7.19
N PHE A 311 -19.12 -11.46 8.40
CA PHE A 311 -18.12 -10.71 9.14
C PHE A 311 -17.68 -11.47 10.39
N LYS A 312 -16.38 -11.47 10.67
CA LYS A 312 -15.78 -12.12 11.83
C LYS A 312 -14.76 -11.18 12.48
N GLN A 313 -14.78 -11.07 13.79
CA GLN A 313 -13.81 -10.27 14.52
C GLN A 313 -12.39 -10.82 14.41
N GLY A 314 -12.22 -12.13 14.32
CA GLY A 314 -10.97 -12.85 14.22
C GLY A 314 -11.20 -14.31 13.92
N ILE A 315 -10.15 -15.13 14.00
CA ILE A 315 -10.23 -16.59 13.82
C ILE A 315 -10.28 -17.37 15.14
N TYR A 316 -10.23 -16.67 16.27
CA TYR A 316 -10.33 -17.23 17.61
C TYR A 316 -11.55 -16.69 18.36
N GLN A 317 -11.99 -17.44 19.37
CA GLN A 317 -12.99 -16.94 20.33
C GLN A 317 -12.27 -16.29 21.51
N MET A 318 -12.71 -15.10 21.91
CA MET A 318 -12.05 -14.31 22.97
C MET A 318 -11.97 -15.05 24.31
N ASP A 319 -13.08 -15.65 24.78
CA ASP A 319 -13.21 -16.18 26.14
C ASP A 319 -12.96 -17.68 26.30
N LYS A 320 -12.77 -18.43 25.21
CA LYS A 320 -12.64 -19.90 25.24
C LYS A 320 -11.56 -20.37 24.29
N GLU A 321 -10.48 -20.90 24.83
CA GLU A 321 -9.34 -21.40 24.06
C GLU A 321 -9.70 -22.50 23.02
N ASN A 322 -10.80 -23.21 23.19
CA ASN A 322 -11.13 -24.40 22.42
C ASN A 322 -12.33 -24.29 21.48
N LYS A 323 -13.06 -23.17 21.40
CA LYS A 323 -14.13 -23.03 20.39
C LYS A 323 -13.66 -22.27 19.17
N ASN A 324 -13.53 -22.98 18.08
CA ASN A 324 -12.89 -22.53 16.86
C ASN A 324 -13.86 -21.75 15.98
N VAL A 325 -13.68 -20.44 15.87
CA VAL A 325 -14.34 -19.59 14.85
C VAL A 325 -13.99 -20.07 13.45
N ARG A 326 -12.81 -20.70 13.29
CA ARG A 326 -12.30 -21.26 12.04
C ARG A 326 -13.27 -22.24 11.37
N ASP A 327 -13.86 -23.15 12.12
CA ASP A 327 -14.88 -24.09 11.59
C ASP A 327 -16.12 -23.35 11.08
N LYS A 328 -16.54 -22.29 11.76
CA LYS A 328 -17.66 -21.46 11.30
C LYS A 328 -17.32 -20.74 9.99
N ILE A 329 -16.08 -20.24 9.84
CA ILE A 329 -15.62 -19.62 8.60
C ILE A 329 -15.71 -20.61 7.44
N LEU A 330 -15.22 -21.83 7.61
CA LEU A 330 -15.29 -22.84 6.55
C LEU A 330 -16.72 -23.25 6.21
N LYS A 331 -17.60 -23.42 7.21
CA LYS A 331 -19.03 -23.70 6.98
C LYS A 331 -19.70 -22.57 6.20
N THR A 332 -19.36 -21.32 6.51
CA THR A 332 -19.88 -20.15 5.81
C THR A 332 -19.40 -20.12 4.36
N LEU A 333 -18.11 -20.36 4.10
CA LEU A 333 -17.59 -20.46 2.73
C LEU A 333 -18.27 -21.58 1.94
N CYS A 334 -18.48 -22.74 2.60
CA CYS A 334 -19.23 -23.84 2.02
C CYS A 334 -20.66 -23.42 1.63
N SER A 335 -21.37 -22.72 2.53
CA SER A 335 -22.73 -22.28 2.28
C SER A 335 -22.85 -21.26 1.14
N PHE A 336 -21.83 -20.43 0.92
CA PHE A 336 -21.80 -19.50 -0.22
C PHE A 336 -21.68 -20.22 -1.55
N VAL A 337 -20.81 -21.25 -1.62
CA VAL A 337 -20.69 -22.09 -2.83
C VAL A 337 -22.03 -22.76 -3.13
N ASN A 338 -22.67 -23.29 -2.11
CA ASN A 338 -23.91 -24.08 -2.24
C ASN A 338 -25.17 -23.24 -2.51
N ALA A 339 -25.02 -21.92 -2.66
CA ALA A 339 -26.10 -21.07 -3.13
C ALA A 339 -26.43 -21.26 -4.62
N GLY A 340 -25.58 -21.94 -5.37
CA GLY A 340 -25.77 -22.29 -6.77
C GLY A 340 -24.58 -21.96 -7.66
N ARG A 341 -24.66 -22.28 -8.93
CA ARG A 341 -23.58 -22.07 -9.91
C ARG A 341 -23.24 -20.58 -10.05
N ASN A 342 -21.96 -20.26 -10.11
CA ASN A 342 -21.41 -18.89 -10.20
C ASN A 342 -21.68 -17.99 -8.98
N ALA A 343 -22.22 -18.52 -7.89
CA ALA A 343 -22.36 -17.75 -6.65
C ALA A 343 -20.98 -17.30 -6.13
N VAL A 344 -20.90 -16.08 -5.63
CA VAL A 344 -19.68 -15.50 -5.05
C VAL A 344 -19.95 -15.13 -3.60
N GLY A 345 -19.05 -15.52 -2.71
CA GLY A 345 -19.16 -15.18 -1.30
C GLY A 345 -17.86 -14.64 -0.72
N TYR A 346 -18.01 -13.84 0.33
CA TYR A 346 -16.89 -13.18 1.04
C TYR A 346 -17.00 -13.38 2.54
N VAL A 347 -15.91 -13.78 3.18
CA VAL A 347 -15.76 -13.70 4.63
C VAL A 347 -14.73 -12.64 4.94
N VAL A 348 -15.12 -11.63 5.71
CA VAL A 348 -14.27 -10.53 6.15
C VAL A 348 -13.88 -10.77 7.60
N ILE A 349 -12.59 -10.82 7.90
CA ILE A 349 -12.03 -11.08 9.22
C ILE A 349 -11.34 -9.80 9.70
N GLY A 350 -11.64 -9.39 10.93
CA GLY A 350 -11.23 -8.11 11.53
C GLY A 350 -12.37 -7.11 11.64
N VAL A 351 -13.64 -7.56 11.52
CA VAL A 351 -14.83 -6.70 11.59
C VAL A 351 -15.87 -7.34 12.51
N ALA A 352 -16.40 -6.55 13.45
CA ALA A 352 -17.56 -6.88 14.26
C ALA A 352 -18.83 -6.33 13.60
N ASP A 353 -19.89 -7.11 13.60
CA ASP A 353 -21.18 -6.76 13.00
C ASP A 353 -22.08 -5.94 13.92
N ASN A 354 -21.75 -5.82 15.21
CA ASN A 354 -22.52 -5.02 16.16
C ASN A 354 -21.65 -4.39 17.27
N LYS A 355 -22.21 -3.36 17.91
CA LYS A 355 -21.53 -2.58 18.95
C LYS A 355 -21.14 -3.40 20.17
N HIS A 356 -21.99 -4.33 20.60
CA HIS A 356 -21.71 -5.17 21.76
C HIS A 356 -20.45 -6.02 21.56
N MET A 357 -20.31 -6.64 20.39
CA MET A 357 -19.12 -7.40 20.06
C MET A 357 -17.86 -6.51 19.96
N ALA A 358 -17.99 -5.29 19.43
CA ALA A 358 -16.90 -4.33 19.41
C ALA A 358 -16.44 -3.92 20.81
N GLU A 359 -17.37 -3.65 21.72
CA GLU A 359 -17.07 -3.34 23.12
C GLU A 359 -16.39 -4.51 23.86
N GLN A 360 -16.83 -5.74 23.59
CA GLN A 360 -16.15 -6.94 24.12
C GLN A 360 -14.73 -7.06 23.59
N PHE A 361 -14.52 -6.80 22.29
CA PHE A 361 -13.19 -6.82 21.67
C PHE A 361 -12.28 -5.78 22.32
N THR A 362 -12.75 -4.53 22.42
CA THR A 362 -11.99 -3.43 23.07
C THR A 362 -11.61 -3.79 24.50
N LYS A 363 -12.55 -4.34 25.26
CA LYS A 363 -12.28 -4.75 26.65
C LYS A 363 -11.25 -5.88 26.76
N TYR A 364 -11.28 -6.84 25.84
CA TYR A 364 -10.42 -8.03 25.89
C TYR A 364 -9.01 -7.78 25.37
N TYR A 365 -8.90 -6.99 24.29
CA TYR A 365 -7.62 -6.72 23.61
C TYR A 365 -7.02 -5.36 23.98
N ASN A 366 -7.77 -4.49 24.66
CA ASN A 366 -7.41 -3.10 24.95
C ASN A 366 -7.11 -2.29 23.66
N GLU A 367 -7.89 -2.54 22.61
CA GLU A 367 -7.76 -1.92 21.28
C GLU A 367 -9.08 -1.32 20.83
N ASN A 368 -9.02 -0.09 20.30
CA ASN A 368 -10.20 0.61 19.81
C ASN A 368 -10.65 0.06 18.46
N THR A 369 -11.97 0.09 18.25
CA THR A 369 -12.60 -0.23 16.97
C THR A 369 -12.97 1.05 16.21
N ILE A 370 -13.08 0.95 14.89
CA ILE A 370 -13.46 2.07 14.02
C ILE A 370 -14.87 1.78 13.49
N GLU A 371 -15.81 2.66 13.78
CA GLU A 371 -17.17 2.52 13.28
C GLU A 371 -17.25 2.98 11.80
N VAL A 372 -17.80 2.11 10.94
CA VAL A 372 -18.02 2.37 9.52
C VAL A 372 -19.37 1.79 9.10
N ASN A 373 -20.31 2.62 8.73
CA ASN A 373 -21.64 2.20 8.24
C ASN A 373 -22.41 1.27 9.22
N GLY A 374 -22.19 1.39 10.53
CA GLY A 374 -22.81 0.55 11.56
C GLY A 374 -22.09 -0.77 11.83
N PHE A 375 -20.96 -1.02 11.18
CA PHE A 375 -20.00 -2.07 11.49
C PHE A 375 -18.81 -1.51 12.25
N TYR A 376 -18.08 -2.37 12.94
CA TYR A 376 -16.95 -1.97 13.78
C TYR A 376 -15.69 -2.71 13.32
N VAL A 377 -14.80 -1.98 12.67
CA VAL A 377 -13.52 -2.52 12.21
C VAL A 377 -12.56 -2.58 13.39
N ASN A 378 -12.27 -3.79 13.84
CA ASN A 378 -11.37 -4.06 14.96
C ASN A 378 -9.95 -4.43 14.51
N GLY A 379 -9.78 -4.90 13.28
CA GLY A 379 -8.53 -5.47 12.81
C GLY A 379 -8.20 -6.83 13.43
N ILE A 380 -7.18 -7.48 12.92
CA ILE A 380 -6.66 -8.74 13.44
C ILE A 380 -5.34 -8.57 14.19
N ASP A 381 -4.80 -7.34 14.26
CA ASP A 381 -3.48 -7.03 14.81
C ASP A 381 -3.36 -7.44 16.28
N ALA A 382 -4.32 -7.03 17.11
CA ALA A 382 -4.34 -7.34 18.54
C ALA A 382 -4.51 -8.85 18.83
N GLU A 383 -5.34 -9.55 18.03
CA GLU A 383 -5.48 -11.00 18.12
C GLU A 383 -4.17 -11.69 17.69
N SER A 384 -3.54 -11.21 16.62
CA SER A 384 -2.26 -11.70 16.12
C SER A 384 -1.15 -11.59 17.17
N ILE A 385 -0.97 -10.43 17.77
CA ILE A 385 0.04 -10.22 18.83
C ILE A 385 -0.24 -11.09 20.06
N LYS A 386 -1.50 -11.23 20.45
CA LYS A 386 -1.87 -11.98 21.66
C LYS A 386 -1.77 -13.50 21.49
N ARG A 387 -2.02 -14.02 20.29
CA ARG A 387 -2.11 -15.47 20.00
C ARG A 387 -0.91 -15.98 19.21
N HIS A 388 -0.18 -15.11 18.55
CA HIS A 388 0.96 -15.40 17.70
C HIS A 388 2.05 -14.37 17.91
N SER A 389 3.18 -14.52 17.24
CA SER A 389 4.27 -13.56 17.34
C SER A 389 4.07 -12.33 16.43
N ASN A 390 3.38 -12.50 15.30
CA ASN A 390 3.18 -11.48 14.27
C ASN A 390 2.04 -11.86 13.29
N LEU A 391 1.74 -10.96 12.36
CA LEU A 391 0.72 -11.16 11.32
C LEU A 391 1.04 -12.30 10.35
N ASP A 392 2.30 -12.54 10.06
CA ASP A 392 2.72 -13.63 9.14
C ASP A 392 2.45 -14.99 9.77
N ASP A 393 2.72 -15.15 11.07
CA ASP A 393 2.38 -16.36 11.80
C ASP A 393 0.86 -16.58 11.86
N TYR A 394 0.10 -15.52 12.08
CA TYR A 394 -1.37 -15.57 12.08
C TYR A 394 -1.91 -16.03 10.71
N ARG A 395 -1.41 -15.46 9.63
CA ARG A 395 -1.74 -15.85 8.27
C ARG A 395 -1.35 -17.30 8.00
N THR A 396 -0.15 -17.70 8.38
CA THR A 396 0.35 -19.06 8.22
C THR A 396 -0.56 -20.08 8.94
N GLN A 397 -1.01 -19.78 10.16
CA GLN A 397 -1.95 -20.62 10.90
C GLN A 397 -3.30 -20.73 10.19
N MET A 398 -3.80 -19.65 9.61
CA MET A 398 -5.02 -19.68 8.84
C MET A 398 -4.87 -20.53 7.57
N GLU A 399 -3.77 -20.42 6.84
CA GLU A 399 -3.47 -21.25 5.69
C GLU A 399 -3.36 -22.74 6.06
N GLN A 400 -2.66 -23.06 7.14
CA GLN A 400 -2.54 -24.44 7.65
C GLN A 400 -3.90 -25.03 8.01
N PHE A 401 -4.75 -24.27 8.65
CA PHE A 401 -6.09 -24.67 8.99
C PHE A 401 -6.96 -24.98 7.75
N ILE A 402 -6.87 -24.14 6.70
CA ILE A 402 -7.56 -24.40 5.44
C ILE A 402 -6.99 -25.64 4.76
N LYS A 403 -5.66 -25.81 4.73
CA LYS A 403 -4.99 -26.99 4.17
C LYS A 403 -5.40 -28.29 4.87
N ALA A 404 -5.54 -28.25 6.19
CA ALA A 404 -5.93 -29.41 7.00
C ALA A 404 -7.43 -29.78 6.92
N SER A 405 -8.27 -28.90 6.37
CA SER A 405 -9.71 -29.12 6.27
C SER A 405 -10.07 -30.17 5.22
N ASP A 406 -11.14 -30.93 5.45
CA ASP A 406 -11.73 -31.86 4.45
C ASP A 406 -12.76 -31.12 3.60
N ILE A 407 -12.25 -30.31 2.66
CA ILE A 407 -13.04 -29.62 1.63
C ILE A 407 -13.04 -30.43 0.35
N GLN A 408 -14.21 -30.77 -0.15
CA GLN A 408 -14.43 -31.52 -1.40
C GLN A 408 -15.39 -30.75 -2.32
N PRO A 409 -15.13 -30.61 -3.63
CA PRO A 409 -13.88 -30.95 -4.34
C PRO A 409 -12.66 -30.12 -3.93
N GLU A 410 -11.47 -30.70 -4.05
CA GLU A 410 -10.21 -30.09 -3.56
C GLU A 410 -9.83 -28.78 -4.24
N TYR A 411 -10.31 -28.54 -5.45
CA TYR A 411 -10.05 -27.27 -6.15
C TYR A 411 -10.62 -26.05 -5.41
N TYR A 412 -11.67 -26.21 -4.57
CA TYR A 412 -12.16 -25.14 -3.72
C TYR A 412 -11.19 -24.79 -2.61
N LYS A 413 -10.50 -25.77 -2.03
CA LYS A 413 -9.42 -25.53 -1.06
C LYS A 413 -8.32 -24.68 -1.69
N THR A 414 -7.89 -25.07 -2.90
CA THR A 414 -6.89 -24.30 -3.67
C THR A 414 -7.38 -22.89 -4.00
N GLN A 415 -8.66 -22.73 -4.33
CA GLN A 415 -9.25 -21.43 -4.62
C GLN A 415 -9.25 -20.52 -3.38
N ILE A 416 -9.65 -21.02 -2.21
CA ILE A 416 -9.64 -20.24 -0.96
C ILE A 416 -8.22 -19.78 -0.64
N LEU A 417 -7.23 -20.70 -0.70
CA LEU A 417 -5.82 -20.37 -0.41
C LEU A 417 -5.23 -19.31 -1.35
N LYS A 418 -5.65 -19.30 -2.63
CA LYS A 418 -5.21 -18.28 -3.60
C LYS A 418 -5.89 -16.94 -3.42
N ASN A 419 -7.04 -16.90 -2.75
CA ASN A 419 -7.88 -15.71 -2.60
C ASN A 419 -7.95 -15.25 -1.13
N ILE A 420 -6.81 -15.29 -0.43
CA ILE A 420 -6.62 -14.71 0.90
C ILE A 420 -6.03 -13.32 0.71
N ASP A 421 -6.87 -12.29 0.81
CA ASP A 421 -6.46 -10.89 0.71
C ASP A 421 -6.21 -10.33 2.10
N LEU A 422 -4.95 -10.04 2.46
CA LEU A 422 -4.55 -9.32 3.67
C LEU A 422 -4.15 -7.90 3.30
N PHE A 423 -4.77 -6.90 3.91
CA PHE A 423 -4.49 -5.48 3.66
C PHE A 423 -4.76 -4.64 4.90
N SER A 424 -4.25 -3.41 4.92
CA SER A 424 -4.50 -2.45 5.99
C SER A 424 -5.69 -1.52 5.63
N TYR A 425 -6.56 -1.31 6.61
CA TYR A 425 -7.66 -0.35 6.55
C TYR A 425 -7.61 0.57 7.77
N ARG A 426 -7.26 1.83 7.57
CA ARG A 426 -7.13 2.82 8.64
C ARG A 426 -6.26 2.30 9.81
N ASP A 427 -5.09 1.77 9.48
CA ASP A 427 -4.10 1.16 10.39
C ASP A 427 -4.59 -0.11 11.14
N LYS A 428 -5.65 -0.75 10.66
CA LYS A 428 -6.14 -2.05 11.10
C LYS A 428 -5.95 -3.09 10.00
N SER A 429 -5.32 -4.20 10.29
CA SER A 429 -5.15 -5.31 9.33
C SER A 429 -6.44 -6.09 9.18
N ILE A 430 -6.85 -6.33 7.94
CA ILE A 430 -8.09 -7.03 7.57
C ILE A 430 -7.76 -8.17 6.63
N ILE A 431 -8.45 -9.30 6.80
CA ILE A 431 -8.40 -10.40 5.83
C ILE A 431 -9.75 -10.55 5.14
N ILE A 432 -9.74 -10.66 3.82
CA ILE A 432 -10.91 -11.06 3.04
C ILE A 432 -10.63 -12.42 2.39
N LEU A 433 -11.51 -13.37 2.65
CA LEU A 433 -11.56 -14.66 1.94
C LEU A 433 -12.64 -14.58 0.90
N LYS A 434 -12.29 -14.82 -0.36
CA LYS A 434 -13.26 -14.91 -1.48
C LYS A 434 -13.37 -16.33 -1.96
N ILE A 435 -14.61 -16.77 -2.20
CA ILE A 435 -14.89 -18.02 -2.86
C ILE A 435 -15.92 -17.81 -3.97
N GLN A 436 -15.77 -18.56 -5.06
CA GLN A 436 -16.72 -18.57 -6.17
C GLN A 436 -17.11 -20.01 -6.51
N SER A 437 -18.40 -20.24 -6.57
CA SER A 437 -18.96 -21.50 -6.99
C SER A 437 -18.60 -21.82 -8.45
N LYS A 438 -18.37 -23.10 -8.71
CA LYS A 438 -18.12 -23.65 -10.05
C LYS A 438 -19.22 -24.66 -10.43
N GLU A 439 -18.81 -25.83 -10.92
CA GLU A 439 -19.70 -26.83 -11.44
C GLU A 439 -20.29 -27.76 -10.38
N ASP A 440 -19.61 -27.92 -9.25
CA ASP A 440 -20.01 -28.83 -8.19
C ASP A 440 -20.28 -28.09 -6.87
N PRO A 441 -21.23 -28.56 -6.05
CA PRO A 441 -21.41 -28.09 -4.69
C PRO A 441 -20.22 -28.47 -3.81
N LEU A 442 -19.97 -27.69 -2.74
CA LEU A 442 -18.89 -27.91 -1.79
C LEU A 442 -19.37 -28.72 -0.59
N LYS A 443 -18.61 -29.77 -0.26
CA LYS A 443 -18.72 -30.51 1.01
C LYS A 443 -17.60 -30.12 1.95
N LEU A 444 -17.94 -29.98 3.23
CA LEU A 444 -16.99 -29.83 4.32
C LEU A 444 -17.23 -30.97 5.34
N ASN A 445 -16.20 -31.78 5.57
CA ASN A 445 -16.28 -32.95 6.44
C ASN A 445 -17.45 -33.91 6.03
N GLY A 446 -17.63 -34.11 4.75
CA GLY A 446 -18.67 -34.94 4.19
C GLY A 446 -20.09 -34.35 4.20
N LYS A 447 -20.29 -33.12 4.65
CA LYS A 447 -21.57 -32.45 4.79
C LYS A 447 -21.69 -31.22 3.92
N PHE A 448 -22.91 -30.93 3.45
CA PHE A 448 -23.24 -29.70 2.77
C PHE A 448 -23.85 -28.68 3.72
N TYR A 449 -23.62 -27.39 3.47
CA TYR A 449 -24.17 -26.28 4.24
C TYR A 449 -24.78 -25.26 3.29
N HIS A 450 -25.86 -24.59 3.71
CA HIS A 450 -26.48 -23.47 3.00
C HIS A 450 -26.76 -22.31 3.94
N ARG A 451 -27.14 -21.16 3.38
CA ARG A 451 -27.55 -19.98 4.17
C ARG A 451 -29.06 -19.95 4.31
N GLU A 452 -29.52 -19.79 5.57
CA GLU A 452 -30.88 -19.40 5.90
C GLU A 452 -30.81 -18.02 6.56
N GLY A 453 -31.07 -16.96 5.76
CA GLY A 453 -30.80 -15.61 6.19
C GLY A 453 -29.31 -15.40 6.50
N THR A 454 -28.99 -15.04 7.73
CA THR A 454 -27.61 -14.85 8.21
C THR A 454 -27.01 -16.12 8.83
N SER A 455 -27.80 -17.19 9.00
CA SER A 455 -27.34 -18.43 9.64
C SER A 455 -26.83 -19.43 8.61
N THR A 456 -25.82 -20.20 8.98
CA THR A 456 -25.31 -21.33 8.19
C THR A 456 -25.87 -22.62 8.76
N VAL A 457 -26.65 -23.36 7.96
CA VAL A 457 -27.37 -24.57 8.37
C VAL A 457 -26.86 -25.77 7.54
N GLU A 458 -26.82 -26.95 8.14
CA GLU A 458 -26.49 -28.21 7.47
C GLU A 458 -27.66 -28.67 6.59
N ILE A 459 -27.38 -29.00 5.34
CA ILE A 459 -28.36 -29.51 4.39
C ILE A 459 -28.65 -30.97 4.74
N SER A 460 -29.93 -31.29 4.92
CA SER A 460 -30.36 -32.67 5.17
C SER A 460 -30.22 -33.56 3.93
N SER A 461 -30.10 -34.86 4.11
CA SER A 461 -29.99 -35.81 2.98
C SER A 461 -31.18 -35.75 2.03
N SER A 462 -32.35 -35.34 2.50
CA SER A 462 -33.55 -35.15 1.66
C SER A 462 -33.46 -33.94 0.74
N GLU A 463 -32.67 -32.91 1.12
CA GLU A 463 -32.50 -31.68 0.38
C GLU A 463 -31.28 -31.68 -0.56
N GLU A 464 -30.38 -32.68 -0.43
CA GLU A 464 -29.20 -32.80 -1.31
C GLU A 464 -29.57 -32.82 -2.79
N ARG A 465 -30.71 -33.46 -3.16
CA ARG A 465 -31.15 -33.49 -4.54
C ARG A 465 -31.50 -32.09 -5.08
N GLN A 466 -32.07 -31.23 -4.25
CA GLN A 466 -32.38 -29.86 -4.63
C GLN A 466 -31.08 -29.04 -4.81
N LEU A 467 -30.11 -29.22 -3.92
CA LEU A 467 -28.81 -28.60 -4.05
C LEU A 467 -28.16 -28.93 -5.40
N TRP A 468 -28.08 -30.21 -5.78
CA TRP A 468 -27.50 -30.61 -7.05
C TRP A 468 -28.22 -30.03 -8.26
N SER A 469 -29.54 -29.82 -8.18
CA SER A 469 -30.29 -29.19 -9.26
C SER A 469 -29.86 -27.72 -9.56
N LEU A 470 -29.27 -27.00 -8.57
CA LEU A 470 -28.74 -25.64 -8.74
C LEU A 470 -27.44 -25.59 -9.57
N PHE A 471 -26.79 -26.75 -9.77
CA PHE A 471 -25.54 -26.88 -10.50
C PHE A 471 -25.71 -27.54 -11.90
N LEU A 472 -26.86 -28.07 -12.21
CA LEU A 472 -27.16 -28.76 -13.48
C LEU A 472 -27.57 -27.81 -14.62
N LYS A 473 -27.59 -26.49 -14.42
CA LYS A 473 -28.01 -25.48 -15.43
C LYS A 473 -26.84 -24.75 -16.03
#